data_ca679853709ebb4135e1655d584ea13b
#
_entry.id   ca679853709ebb4135e1655d584ea13b
#
_cell.length_a   1.000
_cell.length_b   1.000
_cell.length_c   1.000
_cell.angle_alpha   90.00
_cell.angle_beta   90.00
_cell.angle_gamma   90.00
#
_symmetry.space_group_name_H-M   'P 1'
#
loop_
_entity.id
_entity.type
_entity.pdbx_description
1 polymer ?
#
loop_
_entity_poly.entity_id
_entity_poly.type
_entity_poly.pdbx_seq_one_letter_code
_entity_poly.pdbx_strand_id
1 'polypeptide(L)'
;MIDEVDLRMKAWVGRIATEAPVYLGVPDRESLDRGVCLYLLELGPAPLTRAGKRGGLQFTVCYLVTVGAETPERAHRLLGDLVFAAMSDKELEVDLSPVPAALWAGLRSVPRPAFRLRVQVRKERPLAEVRCLSLVDGVSTPAPLLGRVVGPGDVPIRGAWVALPELQLSTRTDAQGQFHFPRLPPVESLGRLEVRAEGEMLAVESEVLATGTAPLIIRMLVKEE
;
A
#
# COMPACT_ATOMS: atom_id res chain seq x y z
N MET A 1 12.60 8.68 -4.54
CA MET A 1 11.22 8.25 -4.90
C MET A 1 10.53 9.23 -5.85
N ILE A 2 10.16 10.47 -5.48
CA ILE A 2 9.68 11.49 -6.47
C ILE A 2 10.84 11.95 -7.34
N ASP A 3 12.00 12.17 -6.77
CA ASP A 3 13.27 12.43 -7.44
C ASP A 3 13.63 11.41 -8.53
N GLU A 4 13.39 10.14 -8.28
CA GLU A 4 13.56 9.07 -9.27
C GLU A 4 12.57 9.20 -10.43
N VAL A 5 11.33 9.63 -10.13
CA VAL A 5 10.34 9.92 -11.17
C VAL A 5 10.77 11.12 -12.01
N ASP A 6 11.26 12.18 -11.37
CA ASP A 6 11.80 13.37 -12.05
C ASP A 6 12.93 12.99 -13.02
N LEU A 7 13.90 12.20 -12.54
CA LEU A 7 15.00 11.71 -13.39
C LEU A 7 14.51 10.83 -14.54
N ARG A 8 13.55 9.94 -14.28
CA ARG A 8 12.94 9.09 -15.32
C ARG A 8 12.22 9.93 -16.37
N MET A 9 11.44 10.92 -15.95
CA MET A 9 10.71 11.81 -16.86
C MET A 9 11.66 12.69 -17.66
N LYS A 10 12.72 13.20 -17.03
CA LYS A 10 13.78 13.93 -17.73
C LYS A 10 14.46 13.07 -18.80
N ALA A 11 14.80 11.82 -18.48
CA ALA A 11 15.39 10.88 -19.43
C ALA A 11 14.40 10.49 -20.55
N TRP A 12 13.09 10.34 -20.21
CA TRP A 12 12.05 10.05 -21.20
C TRP A 12 11.91 11.20 -22.21
N VAL A 13 11.79 12.44 -21.73
CA VAL A 13 11.75 13.62 -22.62
C VAL A 13 13.02 13.73 -23.45
N GLY A 14 14.20 13.52 -22.86
CA GLY A 14 15.48 13.62 -23.56
C GLY A 14 15.66 12.63 -24.72
N ARG A 15 14.96 11.49 -24.71
CA ARG A 15 14.94 10.54 -25.83
C ARG A 15 14.13 11.05 -27.02
N ILE A 16 13.14 11.91 -26.80
CA ILE A 16 12.24 12.45 -27.81
C ILE A 16 12.78 13.79 -28.31
N ALA A 17 13.17 14.63 -27.37
CA ALA A 17 13.66 16.00 -27.59
C ALA A 17 15.19 16.06 -27.47
N THR A 18 15.92 15.33 -28.32
CA THR A 18 17.38 15.13 -28.22
C THR A 18 18.19 16.43 -28.22
N GLU A 19 17.70 17.46 -28.90
CA GLU A 19 18.39 18.75 -29.04
C GLU A 19 17.87 19.82 -28.04
N ALA A 20 16.82 19.52 -27.27
CA ALA A 20 16.20 20.49 -26.37
C ALA A 20 16.56 20.19 -24.92
N PRO A 21 17.04 21.18 -24.14
CA PRO A 21 17.28 20.99 -22.72
C PRO A 21 15.97 20.71 -21.98
N VAL A 22 16.04 19.92 -20.89
CA VAL A 22 14.88 19.58 -20.06
C VAL A 22 15.04 20.22 -18.69
N TYR A 23 14.11 21.09 -18.35
CA TYR A 23 14.04 21.82 -17.09
C TYR A 23 13.03 21.18 -16.17
N LEU A 24 13.40 21.07 -14.88
CA LEU A 24 12.49 20.65 -13.80
C LEU A 24 12.20 21.90 -12.96
N GLY A 25 10.95 22.32 -12.90
CA GLY A 25 10.53 23.45 -12.08
C GLY A 25 9.50 24.34 -12.76
N VAL A 26 9.32 25.54 -12.20
CA VAL A 26 8.34 26.50 -12.71
C VAL A 26 8.74 26.92 -14.12
N PRO A 27 7.79 27.01 -15.08
CA PRO A 27 8.06 27.55 -16.39
C PRO A 27 8.50 29.03 -16.30
N ASP A 28 9.77 29.25 -16.35
CA ASP A 28 10.38 30.57 -16.34
C ASP A 28 10.79 31.01 -17.76
N ARG A 29 11.40 32.19 -17.86
CA ARG A 29 11.79 32.74 -19.15
C ARG A 29 12.81 31.86 -19.87
N GLU A 30 13.78 31.31 -19.14
CA GLU A 30 14.85 30.49 -19.73
C GLU A 30 14.30 29.17 -20.29
N SER A 31 13.49 28.45 -19.51
CA SER A 31 12.85 27.19 -19.94
C SER A 31 11.84 27.38 -21.07
N LEU A 32 11.27 28.60 -21.19
CA LEU A 32 10.28 28.95 -22.22
C LEU A 32 10.91 29.51 -23.51
N ASP A 33 12.15 29.95 -23.48
CA ASP A 33 12.84 30.40 -24.68
C ASP A 33 13.38 29.21 -25.48
N ARG A 34 13.86 28.16 -24.82
CA ARG A 34 14.37 26.97 -25.49
C ARG A 34 14.34 25.77 -24.54
N GLY A 35 13.53 24.76 -24.86
CA GLY A 35 13.54 23.50 -24.15
C GLY A 35 12.17 22.98 -23.73
N VAL A 36 12.17 21.90 -22.97
CA VAL A 36 10.98 21.29 -22.39
C VAL A 36 10.96 21.52 -20.89
N CYS A 37 9.89 22.11 -20.41
CA CYS A 37 9.68 22.33 -18.98
C CYS A 37 8.73 21.28 -18.42
N LEU A 38 9.17 20.58 -17.38
CA LEU A 38 8.39 19.65 -16.57
C LEU A 38 8.18 20.26 -15.19
N TYR A 39 6.99 20.79 -14.94
CA TYR A 39 6.64 21.34 -13.64
C TYR A 39 5.77 20.35 -12.86
N LEU A 40 6.25 19.92 -11.69
CA LEU A 40 5.43 19.09 -10.77
C LEU A 40 4.26 19.93 -10.28
N LEU A 41 3.07 19.62 -10.78
CA LEU A 41 1.87 20.40 -10.53
C LEU A 41 1.15 19.96 -9.25
N GLU A 42 0.93 18.65 -9.12
CA GLU A 42 0.17 18.08 -8.03
C GLU A 42 0.48 16.60 -7.77
N LEU A 43 0.12 16.14 -6.59
CA LEU A 43 0.09 14.73 -6.22
C LEU A 43 -1.36 14.34 -6.03
N GLY A 44 -1.76 13.26 -6.67
CA GLY A 44 -3.14 12.75 -6.64
C GLY A 44 -3.24 11.31 -6.15
N PRO A 45 -4.45 10.85 -5.82
CA PRO A 45 -4.68 9.45 -5.53
C PRO A 45 -4.42 8.60 -6.76
N ALA A 46 -3.86 7.39 -6.56
CA ALA A 46 -3.75 6.43 -7.64
C ALA A 46 -5.13 5.88 -8.02
N PRO A 47 -5.36 5.52 -9.29
CA PRO A 47 -6.59 4.85 -9.70
C PRO A 47 -6.82 3.58 -8.88
N LEU A 48 -8.05 3.34 -8.45
CA LEU A 48 -8.42 2.13 -7.72
C LEU A 48 -8.27 0.92 -8.66
N THR A 49 -7.22 0.14 -8.45
CA THR A 49 -7.08 -1.15 -9.13
C THR A 49 -7.99 -2.17 -8.45
N ARG A 50 -8.86 -2.83 -9.23
CA ARG A 50 -9.79 -3.88 -8.77
C ARG A 50 -9.10 -5.16 -8.25
N ALA A 51 -7.80 -5.23 -8.25
CA ALA A 51 -7.07 -6.39 -7.75
C ALA A 51 -7.01 -6.35 -6.23
N GLY A 52 -7.82 -7.16 -5.57
CA GLY A 52 -7.90 -7.37 -4.12
C GLY A 52 -6.64 -8.00 -3.47
N LYS A 53 -5.49 -7.88 -4.06
CA LYS A 53 -4.20 -8.15 -3.43
C LYS A 53 -3.76 -6.87 -2.72
N ARG A 54 -3.30 -6.98 -1.47
CA ARG A 54 -2.72 -5.93 -0.65
C ARG A 54 -1.76 -5.08 -1.49
N GLY A 55 -2.32 -4.07 -2.16
CA GLY A 55 -1.58 -3.20 -3.06
C GLY A 55 -0.54 -2.41 -2.26
N GLY A 56 0.67 -2.26 -2.80
CA GLY A 56 1.66 -1.34 -2.26
C GLY A 56 1.09 0.07 -2.13
N LEU A 57 1.80 0.93 -1.41
CA LEU A 57 1.47 2.36 -1.36
C LEU A 57 1.64 2.93 -2.77
N GLN A 58 0.61 3.59 -3.28
CA GLN A 58 0.64 4.17 -4.62
C GLN A 58 -0.04 5.54 -4.66
N PHE A 59 0.49 6.40 -5.48
CA PHE A 59 -0.06 7.72 -5.75
C PHE A 59 0.28 8.12 -7.18
N THR A 60 -0.33 9.18 -7.67
CA THR A 60 -0.08 9.73 -8.99
C THR A 60 0.66 11.06 -8.87
N VAL A 61 1.69 11.23 -9.67
CA VAL A 61 2.40 12.50 -9.85
C VAL A 61 1.92 13.14 -11.14
N CYS A 62 1.50 14.38 -11.09
CA CYS A 62 1.04 15.13 -12.26
C CYS A 62 2.02 16.24 -12.62
N TYR A 63 2.55 16.18 -13.83
CA TYR A 63 3.41 17.22 -14.40
C TYR A 63 2.64 18.09 -15.38
N LEU A 64 2.85 19.39 -15.32
CA LEU A 64 2.55 20.31 -16.42
C LEU A 64 3.74 20.29 -17.38
N VAL A 65 3.48 19.92 -18.63
CA VAL A 65 4.48 19.86 -19.69
C VAL A 65 4.24 21.00 -20.66
N THR A 66 5.26 21.84 -20.86
CA THR A 66 5.24 22.92 -21.85
C THR A 66 6.56 22.99 -22.58
N VAL A 67 6.55 23.56 -23.77
CA VAL A 67 7.71 23.60 -24.65
C VAL A 67 7.99 25.04 -25.09
N GLY A 68 9.28 25.40 -25.07
CA GLY A 68 9.81 26.60 -25.69
C GLY A 68 10.73 26.24 -26.86
N ALA A 69 10.73 27.05 -27.89
CA ALA A 69 11.67 26.94 -29.01
C ALA A 69 11.84 28.32 -29.69
N GLU A 70 12.83 28.41 -30.58
CA GLU A 70 13.14 29.63 -31.33
C GLU A 70 11.97 30.11 -32.20
N THR A 71 11.17 29.16 -32.72
CA THR A 71 9.95 29.46 -33.49
C THR A 71 8.75 28.72 -32.92
N PRO A 72 7.54 29.31 -33.02
CA PRO A 72 6.30 28.66 -32.56
C PRO A 72 6.05 27.30 -33.23
N GLU A 73 6.35 27.18 -34.51
CA GLU A 73 6.13 25.95 -35.29
C GLU A 73 6.98 24.79 -34.74
N ARG A 74 8.23 25.11 -34.36
CA ARG A 74 9.16 24.14 -33.78
C ARG A 74 8.70 23.72 -32.39
N ALA A 75 8.21 24.67 -31.58
CA ALA A 75 7.62 24.38 -30.27
C ALA A 75 6.37 23.50 -30.39
N HIS A 76 5.45 23.82 -31.33
CA HIS A 76 4.23 23.04 -31.54
C HIS A 76 4.53 21.62 -32.04
N ARG A 77 5.50 21.47 -32.93
CA ARG A 77 5.94 20.14 -33.43
C ARG A 77 6.45 19.31 -32.27
N LEU A 78 7.40 19.83 -31.49
CA LEU A 78 7.98 19.12 -30.37
C LEU A 78 6.93 18.78 -29.29
N LEU A 79 5.99 19.70 -29.02
CA LEU A 79 4.88 19.42 -28.10
C LEU A 79 4.01 18.27 -28.61
N GLY A 80 3.69 18.23 -29.90
CA GLY A 80 2.95 17.15 -30.54
C GLY A 80 3.67 15.81 -30.44
N ASP A 81 4.97 15.77 -30.72
CA ASP A 81 5.80 14.58 -30.61
C ASP A 81 5.81 14.01 -29.17
N LEU A 82 5.89 14.90 -28.16
CA LEU A 82 5.81 14.51 -26.76
C LEU A 82 4.43 13.95 -26.39
N VAL A 83 3.33 14.56 -26.87
CA VAL A 83 1.96 14.06 -26.64
C VAL A 83 1.79 12.68 -27.24
N PHE A 84 2.17 12.46 -28.50
CA PHE A 84 2.03 11.17 -29.15
C PHE A 84 2.89 10.09 -28.50
N ALA A 85 4.12 10.43 -28.12
CA ALA A 85 4.99 9.52 -27.39
C ALA A 85 4.43 9.13 -26.03
N ALA A 86 3.84 10.10 -25.30
CA ALA A 86 3.20 9.84 -24.01
C ALA A 86 1.94 8.98 -24.15
N MET A 87 1.11 9.21 -25.17
CA MET A 87 -0.07 8.39 -25.45
C MET A 87 0.28 6.95 -25.86
N SER A 88 1.47 6.74 -26.40
CA SER A 88 1.97 5.42 -26.77
C SER A 88 2.58 4.64 -25.60
N ASP A 89 2.87 5.31 -24.49
CA ASP A 89 3.47 4.72 -23.29
C ASP A 89 2.36 4.29 -22.31
N LYS A 90 2.33 3.00 -21.96
CA LYS A 90 1.31 2.42 -21.05
C LYS A 90 1.43 2.88 -19.60
N GLU A 91 2.57 3.40 -19.20
CA GLU A 91 2.82 3.88 -17.84
C GLU A 91 2.44 5.36 -17.65
N LEU A 92 2.15 6.05 -18.74
CA LEU A 92 1.83 7.47 -18.77
C LEU A 92 0.37 7.70 -19.12
N GLU A 93 -0.28 8.62 -18.41
CA GLU A 93 -1.64 9.07 -18.71
C GLU A 93 -1.59 10.53 -19.13
N VAL A 94 -2.11 10.83 -20.31
CA VAL A 94 -2.13 12.18 -20.89
C VAL A 94 -3.47 12.83 -20.64
N ASP A 95 -3.47 14.04 -20.08
CA ASP A 95 -4.65 14.89 -19.90
C ASP A 95 -4.50 16.15 -20.74
N LEU A 96 -5.29 16.24 -21.81
CA LEU A 96 -5.32 17.34 -22.75
C LEU A 96 -6.36 18.40 -22.40
N SER A 97 -6.97 18.35 -21.21
CA SER A 97 -7.92 19.36 -20.75
C SER A 97 -7.24 20.75 -20.69
N PRO A 98 -7.95 21.81 -21.03
CA PRO A 98 -7.41 23.16 -20.99
C PRO A 98 -6.81 23.51 -19.63
N VAL A 99 -5.61 24.08 -19.63
CA VAL A 99 -4.97 24.55 -18.40
C VAL A 99 -5.60 25.88 -18.00
N PRO A 100 -6.16 26.00 -16.77
CA PRO A 100 -6.83 27.22 -16.33
C PRO A 100 -5.91 28.46 -16.35
N ALA A 101 -6.41 29.60 -16.80
CA ALA A 101 -5.64 30.85 -16.81
C ALA A 101 -5.14 31.26 -15.40
N ALA A 102 -5.91 30.92 -14.37
CA ALA A 102 -5.52 31.16 -12.97
C ALA A 102 -4.24 30.41 -12.59
N LEU A 103 -3.99 29.23 -13.16
CA LEU A 103 -2.75 28.48 -12.93
C LEU A 103 -1.55 29.24 -13.48
N TRP A 104 -1.65 29.73 -14.72
CA TRP A 104 -0.59 30.51 -15.35
C TRP A 104 -0.31 31.80 -14.58
N ALA A 105 -1.36 32.48 -14.12
CA ALA A 105 -1.22 33.68 -13.27
C ALA A 105 -0.49 33.34 -11.94
N GLY A 106 -0.85 32.22 -11.30
CA GLY A 106 -0.17 31.73 -10.09
C GLY A 106 1.31 31.42 -10.31
N LEU A 107 1.66 30.89 -11.46
CA LEU A 107 3.05 30.61 -11.87
C LEU A 107 3.78 31.85 -12.37
N ARG A 108 3.12 33.00 -12.47
CA ARG A 108 3.65 34.25 -13.05
C ARG A 108 4.19 34.06 -14.46
N SER A 109 3.56 33.19 -15.22
CA SER A 109 3.94 32.83 -16.58
C SER A 109 2.82 33.15 -17.57
N VAL A 110 3.21 33.40 -18.81
CA VAL A 110 2.24 33.64 -19.90
C VAL A 110 1.59 32.32 -20.31
N PRO A 111 0.27 32.28 -20.52
CA PRO A 111 -0.41 31.10 -21.04
C PRO A 111 0.22 30.58 -22.35
N ARG A 112 0.52 29.29 -22.40
CA ARG A 112 1.11 28.62 -23.56
C ARG A 112 0.44 27.25 -23.78
N PRO A 113 0.57 26.69 -24.98
CA PRO A 113 0.19 25.31 -25.20
C PRO A 113 0.91 24.37 -24.24
N ALA A 114 0.15 23.55 -23.52
CA ALA A 114 0.65 22.63 -22.54
C ALA A 114 -0.30 21.45 -22.38
N PHE A 115 0.19 20.36 -21.84
CA PHE A 115 -0.63 19.23 -21.42
C PHE A 115 -0.21 18.76 -20.03
N ARG A 116 -1.07 17.98 -19.38
CA ARG A 116 -0.75 17.35 -18.11
C ARG A 116 -0.38 15.90 -18.32
N LEU A 117 0.68 15.47 -17.67
CA LEU A 117 1.20 14.12 -17.73
C LEU A 117 1.14 13.48 -16.36
N ARG A 118 0.35 12.43 -16.22
CA ARG A 118 0.20 11.69 -14.97
C ARG A 118 1.03 10.42 -14.99
N VAL A 119 1.80 10.22 -13.92
CA VAL A 119 2.71 9.09 -13.73
C VAL A 119 2.34 8.38 -12.44
N GLN A 120 2.08 7.08 -12.50
CA GLN A 120 1.82 6.28 -11.32
C GLN A 120 3.12 5.93 -10.62
N VAL A 121 3.17 6.20 -9.32
CA VAL A 121 4.28 5.85 -8.42
C VAL A 121 3.81 4.76 -7.49
N ARG A 122 4.55 3.65 -7.45
CA ARG A 122 4.26 2.51 -6.57
C ARG A 122 5.46 2.27 -5.68
N LYS A 123 5.20 2.10 -4.40
CA LYS A 123 6.17 1.62 -3.43
C LYS A 123 5.67 0.29 -2.90
N GLU A 124 6.43 -0.75 -3.15
CA GLU A 124 6.17 -2.02 -2.49
C GLU A 124 6.27 -1.80 -0.99
N ARG A 125 5.23 -2.21 -0.26
CA ARG A 125 5.40 -2.37 1.19
C ARG A 125 6.40 -3.51 1.34
N PRO A 126 7.50 -3.33 2.08
CA PRO A 126 8.24 -4.50 2.52
C PRO A 126 7.18 -5.39 3.18
N LEU A 127 6.89 -6.53 2.57
CA LEU A 127 6.18 -7.60 3.25
C LEU A 127 7.00 -7.76 4.53
N ALA A 128 6.38 -7.48 5.69
CA ALA A 128 6.93 -7.99 6.92
C ALA A 128 7.26 -9.44 6.58
N GLU A 129 8.54 -9.79 6.65
CA GLU A 129 8.93 -11.18 6.45
C GLU A 129 7.99 -11.97 7.35
N VAL A 130 6.98 -12.59 6.75
CA VAL A 130 6.34 -13.71 7.39
C VAL A 130 7.53 -14.64 7.50
N ARG A 131 8.09 -14.75 8.70
CA ARG A 131 9.02 -15.83 9.01
C ARG A 131 8.23 -17.07 8.66
N CYS A 132 8.40 -17.54 7.43
CA CYS A 132 8.08 -18.92 7.12
C CYS A 132 8.87 -19.66 8.15
N LEU A 133 8.21 -20.19 9.16
CA LEU A 133 8.80 -21.18 10.03
C LEU A 133 9.33 -22.23 9.06
N SER A 134 10.65 -22.19 8.85
CA SER A 134 11.32 -23.26 8.14
C SER A 134 10.89 -24.51 8.86
N LEU A 135 10.18 -25.39 8.16
CA LEU A 135 9.95 -26.74 8.61
C LEU A 135 11.34 -27.35 8.81
N VAL A 136 11.85 -27.22 10.02
CA VAL A 136 12.97 -28.02 10.49
C VAL A 136 12.43 -29.44 10.51
N ASP A 137 13.10 -30.30 9.78
CA ASP A 137 12.78 -31.72 9.58
C ASP A 137 12.33 -32.41 10.89
N GLY A 138 11.06 -32.38 11.11
CA GLY A 138 10.33 -33.19 12.07
C GLY A 138 8.90 -33.20 11.59
N VAL A 139 8.44 -34.36 11.11
CA VAL A 139 7.10 -34.57 10.60
C VAL A 139 6.08 -34.35 11.71
N SER A 140 5.79 -33.07 12.01
CA SER A 140 4.68 -32.67 12.87
C SER A 140 3.57 -32.17 11.98
N THR A 141 2.56 -32.98 11.83
CA THR A 141 1.33 -32.64 11.07
C THR A 141 0.67 -31.42 11.73
N PRO A 142 0.38 -30.34 10.97
CA PRO A 142 -0.35 -29.18 11.52
C PRO A 142 -1.68 -29.66 12.10
N ALA A 143 -1.91 -29.43 13.37
CA ALA A 143 -3.13 -29.85 14.06
C ALA A 143 -4.06 -28.64 14.29
N PRO A 144 -5.38 -28.83 14.22
CA PRO A 144 -6.31 -27.80 14.62
C PRO A 144 -6.34 -27.67 16.16
N LEU A 145 -6.41 -26.45 16.66
CA LEU A 145 -6.67 -26.19 18.08
C LEU A 145 -8.14 -25.83 18.25
N LEU A 146 -8.84 -26.68 18.96
CA LEU A 146 -10.24 -26.48 19.36
C LEU A 146 -10.31 -26.21 20.85
N GLY A 147 -11.09 -25.20 21.24
CA GLY A 147 -11.26 -24.92 22.65
C GLY A 147 -12.59 -24.24 22.97
N ARG A 148 -12.86 -24.12 24.26
CA ARG A 148 -14.05 -23.48 24.80
C ARG A 148 -13.68 -22.56 25.96
N VAL A 149 -14.24 -21.36 25.98
CA VAL A 149 -14.09 -20.41 27.06
C VAL A 149 -15.37 -20.40 27.88
N VAL A 150 -15.24 -20.61 29.17
CA VAL A 150 -16.36 -20.68 30.12
C VAL A 150 -16.10 -19.78 31.34
N GLY A 151 -17.16 -19.20 31.84
CA GLY A 151 -17.17 -18.43 33.10
C GLY A 151 -17.54 -19.27 34.31
N PRO A 152 -17.90 -18.64 35.45
CA PRO A 152 -18.39 -19.30 36.64
C PRO A 152 -19.60 -20.17 36.33
N GLY A 153 -19.64 -21.37 36.92
CA GLY A 153 -20.73 -22.33 36.67
C GLY A 153 -20.71 -22.98 35.27
N ASP A 154 -19.55 -23.00 34.57
CA ASP A 154 -19.39 -23.54 33.22
C ASP A 154 -20.27 -22.85 32.16
N VAL A 155 -20.71 -21.61 32.42
CA VAL A 155 -21.47 -20.81 31.45
C VAL A 155 -20.59 -20.40 30.29
N PRO A 156 -20.98 -20.68 29.03
CA PRO A 156 -20.16 -20.30 27.86
C PRO A 156 -20.05 -18.79 27.68
N ILE A 157 -18.83 -18.29 27.47
CA ILE A 157 -18.59 -16.87 27.19
C ILE A 157 -18.55 -16.65 25.70
N ARG A 158 -19.57 -15.98 25.17
CA ARG A 158 -19.67 -15.59 23.76
C ARG A 158 -18.81 -14.34 23.49
N GLY A 159 -18.11 -14.31 22.33
CA GLY A 159 -17.39 -13.14 21.87
C GLY A 159 -16.07 -12.88 22.59
N ALA A 160 -15.63 -13.78 23.48
CA ALA A 160 -14.32 -13.71 24.09
C ALA A 160 -13.24 -13.68 22.99
N TRP A 161 -12.28 -12.78 23.14
CA TRP A 161 -11.16 -12.67 22.21
C TRP A 161 -10.06 -13.63 22.63
N VAL A 162 -9.67 -14.52 21.72
CA VAL A 162 -8.64 -15.54 21.94
C VAL A 162 -7.52 -15.27 20.97
N ALA A 163 -6.28 -15.14 21.43
CA ALA A 163 -5.11 -14.83 20.64
C ALA A 163 -3.91 -15.69 20.95
N LEU A 164 -3.10 -15.92 19.93
CA LEU A 164 -1.75 -16.45 19.99
C LEU A 164 -0.80 -15.33 19.52
N PRO A 165 -0.29 -14.49 20.46
CA PRO A 165 0.47 -13.30 20.11
C PRO A 165 1.73 -13.61 19.29
N GLU A 166 2.42 -14.69 19.59
CA GLU A 166 3.63 -15.10 18.91
C GLU A 166 3.41 -15.48 17.44
N LEU A 167 2.23 -15.99 17.13
CA LEU A 167 1.80 -16.33 15.76
C LEU A 167 0.98 -15.22 15.10
N GLN A 168 0.69 -14.14 15.82
CA GLN A 168 -0.19 -13.04 15.38
C GLN A 168 -1.57 -13.53 14.91
N LEU A 169 -2.07 -14.59 15.49
CA LEU A 169 -3.37 -15.15 15.22
C LEU A 169 -4.37 -14.77 16.32
N SER A 170 -5.59 -14.46 15.94
CA SER A 170 -6.69 -14.23 16.89
C SER A 170 -8.03 -14.68 16.31
N THR A 171 -8.93 -15.07 17.19
CA THR A 171 -10.31 -15.44 16.88
C THR A 171 -11.25 -14.99 17.99
N ARG A 172 -12.57 -15.13 17.79
CA ARG A 172 -13.56 -14.89 18.84
C ARG A 172 -14.39 -16.16 19.06
N THR A 173 -14.82 -16.36 20.29
CA THR A 173 -15.70 -17.46 20.64
C THR A 173 -17.11 -17.27 20.07
N ASP A 174 -17.73 -18.37 19.67
CA ASP A 174 -19.12 -18.43 19.20
C ASP A 174 -20.15 -18.37 20.36
N ALA A 175 -21.43 -18.63 20.05
CA ALA A 175 -22.51 -18.61 21.03
C ALA A 175 -22.38 -19.72 22.09
N GLN A 176 -21.64 -20.78 21.81
CA GLN A 176 -21.35 -21.90 22.72
C GLN A 176 -19.99 -21.73 23.43
N GLY A 177 -19.37 -20.55 23.30
CA GLY A 177 -18.07 -20.26 23.87
C GLY A 177 -16.91 -20.97 23.16
N GLN A 178 -17.13 -21.57 21.98
CA GLN A 178 -16.12 -22.34 21.26
C GLN A 178 -15.25 -21.43 20.39
N PHE A 179 -13.95 -21.77 20.27
CA PHE A 179 -13.02 -21.15 19.35
C PHE A 179 -12.25 -22.22 18.55
N HIS A 180 -11.77 -21.81 17.38
CA HIS A 180 -11.09 -22.72 16.46
C HIS A 180 -9.95 -22.00 15.72
N PHE A 181 -8.77 -22.61 15.76
CA PHE A 181 -7.64 -22.28 14.89
C PHE A 181 -7.38 -23.48 13.97
N PRO A 182 -7.57 -23.34 12.66
CA PRO A 182 -7.63 -24.50 11.74
C PRO A 182 -6.29 -25.17 11.48
N ARG A 183 -5.19 -24.45 11.62
CA ARG A 183 -3.84 -24.96 11.40
C ARG A 183 -2.85 -24.24 12.30
N LEU A 184 -2.26 -24.96 13.22
CA LEU A 184 -1.20 -24.44 14.08
C LEU A 184 0.07 -25.29 13.96
N PRO A 185 1.26 -24.70 14.17
CA PRO A 185 2.48 -25.44 14.33
C PRO A 185 2.40 -26.32 15.58
N PRO A 186 3.37 -27.22 15.81
CA PRO A 186 3.41 -28.04 17.01
C PRO A 186 3.23 -27.22 18.28
N VAL A 187 2.59 -27.80 19.28
CA VAL A 187 2.21 -27.11 20.54
C VAL A 187 3.42 -26.47 21.23
N GLU A 188 4.57 -27.07 21.14
CA GLU A 188 5.85 -26.55 21.67
C GLU A 188 6.25 -25.17 21.11
N SER A 189 5.72 -24.82 19.94
CA SER A 189 5.98 -23.55 19.25
C SER A 189 4.85 -22.52 19.38
N LEU A 190 3.77 -22.83 20.13
CA LEU A 190 2.61 -21.97 20.23
C LEU A 190 2.80 -20.78 21.17
N GLY A 191 3.79 -20.84 22.06
CA GLY A 191 3.97 -19.86 23.11
C GLY A 191 2.78 -19.82 24.06
N ARG A 192 2.30 -18.62 24.39
CA ARG A 192 1.14 -18.44 25.28
C ARG A 192 -0.13 -18.13 24.52
N LEU A 193 -1.25 -18.65 25.01
CA LEU A 193 -2.60 -18.29 24.57
C LEU A 193 -3.16 -17.20 25.48
N GLU A 194 -3.60 -16.08 24.92
CA GLU A 194 -4.26 -15.00 25.65
C GLU A 194 -5.76 -15.02 25.39
N VAL A 195 -6.54 -14.95 26.46
CA VAL A 195 -8.00 -14.86 26.39
C VAL A 195 -8.46 -13.60 27.10
N ARG A 196 -9.30 -12.80 26.43
CA ARG A 196 -9.89 -11.58 27.00
C ARG A 196 -11.41 -11.65 26.88
N ALA A 197 -12.08 -11.48 28.01
CA ALA A 197 -13.53 -11.39 28.10
C ALA A 197 -13.94 -10.50 29.26
N GLU A 198 -14.96 -9.68 29.08
CA GLU A 198 -15.59 -8.84 30.14
C GLU A 198 -14.59 -7.99 30.93
N GLY A 199 -13.54 -7.49 30.26
CA GLY A 199 -12.51 -6.65 30.90
C GLY A 199 -11.39 -7.43 31.60
N GLU A 200 -11.48 -8.73 31.71
CA GLU A 200 -10.47 -9.60 32.31
C GLU A 200 -9.58 -10.25 31.20
N MET A 201 -8.32 -10.51 31.54
CA MET A 201 -7.35 -11.17 30.69
C MET A 201 -6.72 -12.35 31.41
N LEU A 202 -6.75 -13.52 30.76
CA LEU A 202 -6.09 -14.74 31.23
C LEU A 202 -5.04 -15.18 30.19
N ALA A 203 -3.84 -15.47 30.65
CA ALA A 203 -2.80 -16.09 29.82
C ALA A 203 -2.65 -17.57 30.21
N VAL A 204 -2.68 -18.46 29.20
CA VAL A 204 -2.51 -19.90 29.35
C VAL A 204 -1.21 -20.30 28.65
N GLU A 205 -0.28 -20.90 29.36
CA GLU A 205 1.00 -21.30 28.82
C GLU A 205 0.91 -22.58 27.99
N SER A 206 1.85 -22.77 27.06
CA SER A 206 1.87 -23.87 26.09
C SER A 206 1.93 -25.27 26.72
N GLU A 207 2.49 -25.42 27.91
CA GLU A 207 2.55 -26.70 28.61
C GLU A 207 1.16 -27.28 28.92
N VAL A 208 0.17 -26.40 29.16
CA VAL A 208 -1.22 -26.79 29.38
C VAL A 208 -1.91 -27.16 28.06
N LEU A 209 -1.43 -26.61 26.93
CA LEU A 209 -1.97 -26.87 25.59
C LEU A 209 -1.55 -28.26 25.06
N ALA A 210 -0.42 -28.79 25.57
CA ALA A 210 0.19 -30.05 25.06
C ALA A 210 -0.46 -31.33 25.60
N THR A 211 -1.27 -31.25 26.64
CA THR A 211 -1.70 -32.44 27.40
C THR A 211 -3.00 -33.11 26.92
N GLY A 212 -3.65 -32.65 25.82
CA GLY A 212 -4.95 -33.22 25.49
C GLY A 212 -5.31 -33.38 24.02
N THR A 213 -5.78 -34.57 23.68
CA THR A 213 -6.58 -34.89 22.48
C THR A 213 -8.04 -34.35 22.59
N ALA A 214 -8.39 -33.73 23.71
CA ALA A 214 -9.72 -33.16 23.96
C ALA A 214 -9.75 -31.65 23.74
N PRO A 215 -10.90 -31.02 23.42
CA PRO A 215 -10.99 -29.57 23.28
C PRO A 215 -10.55 -28.87 24.58
N LEU A 216 -9.70 -27.85 24.42
CA LEU A 216 -9.15 -27.07 25.52
C LEU A 216 -10.28 -26.29 26.24
N ILE A 217 -10.47 -26.50 27.55
CA ILE A 217 -11.45 -25.75 28.35
C ILE A 217 -10.72 -24.67 29.16
N ILE A 218 -11.02 -23.42 28.86
CA ILE A 218 -10.45 -22.26 29.55
C ILE A 218 -11.53 -21.67 30.47
N ARG A 219 -11.26 -21.69 31.79
CA ARG A 219 -12.15 -21.12 32.79
C ARG A 219 -11.71 -19.74 33.18
N MET A 220 -12.53 -18.75 32.95
CA MET A 220 -12.31 -17.37 33.39
C MET A 220 -13.02 -17.13 34.71
N LEU A 221 -12.29 -16.57 35.66
CA LEU A 221 -12.88 -16.13 36.95
C LEU A 221 -13.35 -14.68 36.72
N VAL A 222 -14.58 -14.52 36.26
CA VAL A 222 -15.21 -13.20 36.18
C VAL A 222 -15.61 -12.80 37.58
N LYS A 223 -15.12 -11.67 38.09
CA LYS A 223 -15.61 -11.10 39.35
C LYS A 223 -16.99 -10.53 39.10
N GLU A 224 -17.99 -11.07 39.76
CA GLU A 224 -19.28 -10.40 39.90
C GLU A 224 -19.06 -9.09 40.71
N GLU A 225 -19.44 -7.94 40.11
CA GLU A 225 -19.62 -6.68 40.84
C GLU A 225 -20.91 -6.70 41.66
#